data_41313ff8c79a6dc9106d58040221de72
#
_entry.id   41313ff8c79a6dc9106d58040221de72
#
_cell.length_a   1.000
_cell.length_b   1.000
_cell.length_c   1.000
_cell.angle_alpha   90.00
_cell.angle_beta   90.00
_cell.angle_gamma   90.00
#
_symmetry.space_group_name_H-M   'P 1'
#
loop_
_entity.id
_entity.type
_entity.pdbx_description
1 polymer ?
#
loop_
_entity_poly.entity_id
_entity_poly.type
_entity_poly.pdbx_seq_one_letter_code
_entity_poly.pdbx_strand_id
1 'polypeptide(L)'
;MTGRLVHTGQVVLDLVLAVPALPPRGGDVLASSTNLLPGGGFNVLAAAARSGARVLYAGSHGTGGFGDLARTALAAEGVELAHEPTPGMDTGVVVVLVDAAGERTFATGTGAEGRLTSLDRVRPEKDDVVYVTGYSLLHEANRAALLAWLPRLPGSTVLFDPGPLVAEIDPGALRATLSTVDILSCNTREADVLGELPPVAVVRDGAKGCQVHEHGRTTDVPGFAVDAVDTNGAGDTHCGVLAAELLRGSTLLDAAVRANAAAALSVTRPGPATAPDRAPIDRLLTRDGP
;
A
#
# COMPACT_ATOMS: atom_id res chain seq x y z
N MET A 1 -7.17 12.86 -16.66
CA MET A 1 -7.31 11.45 -16.25
C MET A 1 -8.78 11.10 -16.23
N THR A 2 -9.17 10.06 -16.95
CA THR A 2 -10.55 9.51 -16.94
C THR A 2 -10.70 8.43 -15.89
N GLY A 3 -9.67 7.61 -15.67
CA GLY A 3 -9.65 6.54 -14.69
C GLY A 3 -9.37 6.97 -13.24
N ARG A 4 -9.51 6.03 -12.32
CA ARG A 4 -9.27 6.17 -10.88
C ARG A 4 -8.49 4.98 -10.34
N LEU A 5 -7.83 5.16 -9.19
CA LEU A 5 -7.31 4.05 -8.40
C LEU A 5 -8.45 3.43 -7.58
N VAL A 6 -8.68 2.13 -7.75
CA VAL A 6 -9.61 1.33 -6.93
C VAL A 6 -8.78 0.46 -6.00
N HIS A 7 -8.73 0.80 -4.72
CA HIS A 7 -7.93 0.11 -3.71
C HIS A 7 -8.78 -0.87 -2.91
N THR A 8 -8.47 -2.16 -2.96
CA THR A 8 -9.25 -3.24 -2.33
C THR A 8 -8.67 -3.77 -1.02
N GLY A 9 -7.57 -3.16 -0.54
CA GLY A 9 -6.87 -3.58 0.68
C GLY A 9 -7.48 -3.03 1.97
N GLN A 10 -6.73 -3.16 3.05
CA GLN A 10 -7.14 -2.78 4.39
C GLN A 10 -6.61 -1.40 4.77
N VAL A 11 -7.48 -0.53 5.25
CA VAL A 11 -7.12 0.67 6.02
C VAL A 11 -7.30 0.34 7.50
N VAL A 12 -6.26 0.59 8.27
CA VAL A 12 -6.19 0.34 9.73
C VAL A 12 -5.73 1.60 10.45
N LEU A 13 -5.75 1.59 11.78
CA LEU A 13 -5.10 2.61 12.59
C LEU A 13 -3.80 2.05 13.18
N ASP A 14 -2.71 2.80 13.07
CA ASP A 14 -1.42 2.48 13.68
C ASP A 14 -1.32 3.22 15.02
N LEU A 15 -1.35 2.49 16.13
CA LEU A 15 -1.05 3.00 17.46
C LEU A 15 0.46 2.86 17.71
N VAL A 16 1.19 3.93 17.44
CA VAL A 16 2.66 3.97 17.51
C VAL A 16 3.10 4.45 18.88
N LEU A 17 3.84 3.61 19.61
CA LEU A 17 4.43 3.91 20.90
C LEU A 17 5.97 3.86 20.81
N ALA A 18 6.63 4.97 21.13
CA ALA A 18 8.08 4.97 21.29
C ALA A 18 8.42 4.48 22.71
N VAL A 19 9.18 3.39 22.78
CA VAL A 19 9.53 2.73 24.04
C VAL A 19 11.06 2.60 24.17
N PRO A 20 11.63 2.58 25.40
CA PRO A 20 13.07 2.39 25.56
C PRO A 20 13.53 0.99 25.11
N ALA A 21 12.68 -0.01 25.26
CA ALA A 21 12.87 -1.40 24.82
C ALA A 21 11.51 -2.09 24.82
N LEU A 22 11.40 -3.27 24.19
CA LEU A 22 10.20 -4.10 24.30
C LEU A 22 9.97 -4.52 25.76
N PRO A 23 8.72 -4.48 26.28
CA PRO A 23 8.45 -4.97 27.63
C PRO A 23 8.78 -6.46 27.72
N PRO A 24 9.49 -6.89 28.78
CA PRO A 24 9.68 -8.31 29.03
C PRO A 24 8.32 -8.96 29.36
N ARG A 25 8.23 -10.29 29.19
CA ARG A 25 7.01 -11.03 29.53
C ARG A 25 6.60 -10.77 30.98
N GLY A 26 5.37 -10.27 31.19
CA GLY A 26 4.85 -9.91 32.50
C GLY A 26 5.37 -8.58 33.06
N GLY A 27 6.18 -7.84 32.28
CA GLY A 27 6.69 -6.53 32.65
C GLY A 27 5.87 -5.37 32.07
N ASP A 28 6.32 -4.16 32.37
CA ASP A 28 5.74 -2.90 31.91
C ASP A 28 6.85 -1.95 31.45
N VAL A 29 6.54 -1.06 30.51
CA VAL A 29 7.41 0.04 30.06
C VAL A 29 6.58 1.29 29.82
N LEU A 30 7.14 2.45 30.14
CA LEU A 30 6.50 3.72 29.82
C LEU A 30 6.94 4.19 28.44
N ALA A 31 5.98 4.44 27.56
CA ALA A 31 6.24 5.05 26.27
C ALA A 31 6.60 6.53 26.42
N SER A 32 7.58 6.99 25.68
CA SER A 32 7.97 8.41 25.63
C SER A 32 7.06 9.23 24.71
N SER A 33 6.41 8.58 23.74
CA SER A 33 5.39 9.20 22.89
C SER A 33 4.35 8.17 22.44
N THR A 34 3.14 8.65 22.17
CA THR A 34 2.01 7.85 21.66
C THR A 34 1.33 8.61 20.54
N ASN A 35 1.23 7.98 19.36
CA ASN A 35 0.53 8.54 18.21
C ASN A 35 -0.46 7.52 17.66
N LEU A 36 -1.63 7.99 17.26
CA LEU A 36 -2.64 7.19 16.57
C LEU A 36 -2.81 7.77 15.16
N LEU A 37 -2.43 7.01 14.15
CA LEU A 37 -2.30 7.47 12.78
C LEU A 37 -3.03 6.50 11.84
N PRO A 38 -3.62 6.96 10.72
CA PRO A 38 -4.09 6.06 9.70
C PRO A 38 -2.92 5.34 9.03
N GLY A 39 -3.08 4.04 8.79
CA GLY A 39 -2.03 3.17 8.25
C GLY A 39 -2.55 2.10 7.29
N GLY A 40 -1.70 1.15 6.97
CA GLY A 40 -1.99 0.12 5.97
C GLY A 40 -2.25 0.73 4.60
N GLY A 41 -3.32 0.31 3.94
CA GLY A 41 -3.71 0.81 2.61
C GLY A 41 -3.96 2.32 2.52
N PHE A 42 -4.13 3.01 3.66
CA PHE A 42 -4.21 4.46 3.68
C PHE A 42 -2.96 5.12 3.06
N ASN A 43 -1.79 4.54 3.26
CA ASN A 43 -0.53 5.08 2.72
C ASN A 43 -0.55 5.10 1.18
N VAL A 44 -1.02 4.03 0.55
CA VAL A 44 -1.17 3.92 -0.92
C VAL A 44 -2.20 4.93 -1.43
N LEU A 45 -3.37 4.99 -0.75
CA LEU A 45 -4.47 5.89 -1.11
C LEU A 45 -4.05 7.36 -1.04
N ALA A 46 -3.41 7.76 0.07
CA ALA A 46 -2.90 9.13 0.25
C ALA A 46 -1.82 9.48 -0.78
N ALA A 47 -0.89 8.58 -1.06
CA ALA A 47 0.16 8.79 -2.05
C ALA A 47 -0.41 9.01 -3.47
N ALA A 48 -1.41 8.21 -3.85
CA ALA A 48 -2.09 8.35 -5.14
C ALA A 48 -2.90 9.65 -5.22
N ALA A 49 -3.66 9.99 -4.17
CA ALA A 49 -4.47 11.20 -4.10
C ALA A 49 -3.59 12.46 -4.19
N ARG A 50 -2.51 12.53 -3.40
CA ARG A 50 -1.53 13.65 -3.41
C ARG A 50 -0.78 13.77 -4.74
N SER A 51 -0.67 12.66 -5.48
CA SER A 51 -0.20 12.66 -6.87
C SER A 51 -1.27 13.08 -7.87
N GLY A 52 -2.49 13.41 -7.41
CA GLY A 52 -3.60 13.95 -8.19
C GLY A 52 -4.45 12.87 -8.89
N ALA A 53 -4.39 11.60 -8.48
CA ALA A 53 -5.32 10.59 -8.95
C ALA A 53 -6.69 10.74 -8.25
N ARG A 54 -7.77 10.36 -8.95
CA ARG A 54 -9.03 10.07 -8.28
C ARG A 54 -8.91 8.71 -7.61
N VAL A 55 -9.38 8.59 -6.37
CA VAL A 55 -9.15 7.38 -5.56
C VAL A 55 -10.45 6.89 -4.94
N LEU A 56 -10.72 5.59 -5.10
CA LEU A 56 -11.83 4.88 -4.49
C LEU A 56 -11.29 3.82 -3.52
N TYR A 57 -11.65 3.92 -2.26
CA TYR A 57 -11.42 2.85 -1.29
C TYR A 57 -12.56 1.83 -1.37
N ALA A 58 -12.26 0.63 -1.83
CA ALA A 58 -13.19 -0.50 -1.99
C ALA A 58 -12.95 -1.61 -0.95
N GLY A 59 -12.12 -1.37 0.06
CA GLY A 59 -12.01 -2.22 1.24
C GLY A 59 -13.15 -2.01 2.22
N SER A 60 -13.29 -2.91 3.19
CA SER A 60 -14.26 -2.79 4.28
C SER A 60 -13.69 -1.91 5.41
N HIS A 61 -14.56 -1.23 6.14
CA HIS A 61 -14.23 -0.43 7.32
C HIS A 61 -15.37 -0.51 8.35
N GLY A 62 -15.09 -0.20 9.61
CA GLY A 62 -16.02 -0.40 10.70
C GLY A 62 -16.77 0.85 11.14
N THR A 63 -17.75 0.63 12.01
CA THR A 63 -18.36 1.64 12.90
C THR A 63 -17.58 1.65 14.21
N GLY A 64 -17.43 2.81 14.84
CA GLY A 64 -16.69 2.98 16.09
C GLY A 64 -15.56 3.97 15.95
N GLY A 65 -14.81 4.19 17.02
CA GLY A 65 -13.82 5.26 17.10
C GLY A 65 -12.69 5.15 16.07
N PHE A 66 -12.17 3.95 15.83
CA PHE A 66 -11.13 3.74 14.83
C PHE A 66 -11.67 3.87 13.40
N GLY A 67 -12.87 3.35 13.14
CA GLY A 67 -13.55 3.53 11.86
C GLY A 67 -13.85 4.99 11.55
N ASP A 68 -14.25 5.79 12.53
CA ASP A 68 -14.49 7.23 12.39
C ASP A 68 -13.19 7.97 12.04
N LEU A 69 -12.10 7.66 12.72
CA LEU A 69 -10.77 8.23 12.43
C LEU A 69 -10.28 7.86 11.03
N ALA A 70 -10.43 6.59 10.64
CA ALA A 70 -10.05 6.13 9.29
C ALA A 70 -10.84 6.87 8.21
N ARG A 71 -12.18 6.98 8.34
CA ARG A 71 -13.02 7.71 7.39
C ARG A 71 -12.70 9.19 7.33
N THR A 72 -12.43 9.82 8.49
CA THR A 72 -12.03 11.23 8.56
C THR A 72 -10.73 11.46 7.80
N ALA A 73 -9.74 10.58 7.99
CA ALA A 73 -8.46 10.67 7.28
C ALA A 73 -8.63 10.46 5.76
N LEU A 74 -9.41 9.44 5.36
CA LEU A 74 -9.72 9.18 3.94
C LEU A 74 -10.42 10.38 3.29
N ALA A 75 -11.40 10.97 3.97
CA ALA A 75 -12.11 12.15 3.47
C ALA A 75 -11.19 13.37 3.33
N ALA A 76 -10.23 13.55 4.25
CA ALA A 76 -9.23 14.63 4.18
C ALA A 76 -8.32 14.53 2.95
N GLU A 77 -8.05 13.31 2.46
CA GLU A 77 -7.31 13.07 1.21
C GLU A 77 -8.23 13.04 -0.03
N GLY A 78 -9.53 13.29 0.12
CA GLY A 78 -10.49 13.26 -0.99
C GLY A 78 -10.79 11.87 -1.54
N VAL A 79 -10.58 10.84 -0.73
CA VAL A 79 -10.83 9.43 -1.10
C VAL A 79 -12.31 9.12 -1.02
N GLU A 80 -12.89 8.61 -2.11
CA GLU A 80 -14.26 8.10 -2.16
C GLU A 80 -14.35 6.73 -1.47
N LEU A 81 -15.49 6.42 -0.84
CA LEU A 81 -15.75 5.13 -0.20
C LEU A 81 -16.77 4.33 -1.02
N ALA A 82 -16.46 3.07 -1.34
CA ALA A 82 -17.34 2.17 -2.09
C ALA A 82 -18.39 1.48 -1.21
N HIS A 83 -18.13 1.37 0.07
CA HIS A 83 -18.96 0.62 1.02
C HIS A 83 -19.38 1.47 2.20
N GLU A 84 -20.58 1.17 2.74
CA GLU A 84 -20.99 1.65 4.06
C GLU A 84 -20.17 0.97 5.15
N PRO A 85 -19.98 1.60 6.31
CA PRO A 85 -19.27 1.00 7.43
C PRO A 85 -19.99 -0.26 7.94
N THR A 86 -19.22 -1.30 8.27
CA THR A 86 -19.73 -2.56 8.83
C THR A 86 -20.34 -2.32 10.22
N PRO A 87 -21.65 -2.54 10.42
CA PRO A 87 -22.29 -2.27 11.70
C PRO A 87 -21.78 -3.18 12.83
N GLY A 88 -21.63 -2.63 14.03
CA GLY A 88 -21.31 -3.39 15.23
C GLY A 88 -19.87 -3.92 15.32
N MET A 89 -19.00 -3.51 14.41
CA MET A 89 -17.58 -3.87 14.41
C MET A 89 -16.73 -2.62 14.11
N ASP A 90 -15.66 -2.40 14.87
CA ASP A 90 -14.74 -1.31 14.59
C ASP A 90 -13.67 -1.72 13.55
N THR A 91 -13.00 -0.73 13.01
CA THR A 91 -11.80 -0.93 12.18
C THR A 91 -10.64 -1.45 13.03
N GLY A 92 -9.79 -2.27 12.47
CA GLY A 92 -8.64 -2.85 13.14
C GLY A 92 -7.58 -1.84 13.53
N VAL A 93 -6.74 -2.23 14.47
CA VAL A 93 -5.63 -1.43 14.98
C VAL A 93 -4.33 -2.25 14.96
N VAL A 94 -3.25 -1.59 14.58
CA VAL A 94 -1.90 -2.15 14.66
C VAL A 94 -1.18 -1.42 15.78
N VAL A 95 -0.80 -2.15 16.84
CA VAL A 95 0.12 -1.62 17.86
C VAL A 95 1.53 -1.73 17.32
N VAL A 96 2.23 -0.59 17.24
CA VAL A 96 3.61 -0.50 16.74
C VAL A 96 4.50 -0.04 17.90
N LEU A 97 5.34 -0.92 18.42
CA LEU A 97 6.37 -0.58 19.39
C LEU A 97 7.65 -0.20 18.65
N VAL A 98 8.13 1.01 18.85
CA VAL A 98 9.39 1.50 18.27
C VAL A 98 10.39 1.65 19.39
N ASP A 99 11.46 0.86 19.38
CA ASP A 99 12.48 0.89 20.43
C ASP A 99 13.54 2.00 20.21
N ALA A 100 14.47 2.12 21.15
CA ALA A 100 15.54 3.13 21.10
C ALA A 100 16.50 2.97 19.89
N ALA A 101 16.56 1.79 19.27
CA ALA A 101 17.32 1.56 18.05
C ALA A 101 16.52 1.88 16.77
N GLY A 102 15.22 2.25 16.92
CA GLY A 102 14.31 2.49 15.81
C GLY A 102 13.67 1.22 15.21
N GLU A 103 13.94 0.05 15.83
CA GLU A 103 13.32 -1.22 15.41
C GLU A 103 11.85 -1.26 15.77
N ARG A 104 11.05 -1.84 14.89
CA ARG A 104 9.60 -1.92 15.05
C ARG A 104 9.12 -3.34 15.31
N THR A 105 8.23 -3.46 16.28
CA THR A 105 7.51 -4.69 16.59
C THR A 105 6.01 -4.43 16.49
N PHE A 106 5.31 -5.29 15.77
CA PHE A 106 3.90 -5.10 15.44
C PHE A 106 3.02 -6.14 16.13
N ALA A 107 1.84 -5.68 16.59
CA ALA A 107 0.76 -6.55 17.01
C ALA A 107 -0.53 -6.06 16.33
N THR A 108 -1.09 -6.86 15.42
CA THR A 108 -2.24 -6.48 14.61
C THR A 108 -3.53 -7.09 15.17
N GLY A 109 -4.46 -6.22 15.51
CA GLY A 109 -5.85 -6.58 15.82
C GLY A 109 -6.73 -6.34 14.61
N THR A 110 -7.25 -7.42 14.02
CA THR A 110 -8.12 -7.34 12.84
C THR A 110 -9.54 -6.94 13.24
N GLY A 111 -10.11 -5.99 12.50
CA GLY A 111 -11.50 -5.54 12.62
C GLY A 111 -12.31 -5.76 11.35
N ALA A 112 -13.14 -4.78 11.03
CA ALA A 112 -14.05 -4.80 9.88
C ALA A 112 -13.31 -4.88 8.54
N GLU A 113 -12.08 -4.36 8.43
CA GLU A 113 -11.27 -4.39 7.19
C GLU A 113 -10.90 -5.82 6.75
N GLY A 114 -10.94 -6.79 7.67
CA GLY A 114 -10.79 -8.21 7.37
C GLY A 114 -12.10 -8.92 6.96
N ARG A 115 -13.20 -8.21 6.82
CA ARG A 115 -14.56 -8.74 6.61
C ARG A 115 -15.22 -8.25 5.32
N LEU A 116 -14.46 -8.00 4.29
CA LEU A 116 -15.01 -7.66 2.97
C LEU A 116 -15.81 -8.85 2.40
N THR A 117 -17.12 -8.71 2.30
CA THR A 117 -18.01 -9.80 1.90
C THR A 117 -18.28 -9.84 0.40
N SER A 118 -18.18 -8.71 -0.30
CA SER A 118 -18.43 -8.64 -1.74
C SER A 118 -17.85 -7.36 -2.35
N LEU A 119 -17.41 -7.46 -3.58
CA LEU A 119 -17.03 -6.34 -4.46
C LEU A 119 -18.00 -6.16 -5.63
N ASP A 120 -19.15 -6.84 -5.64
CA ASP A 120 -20.08 -6.84 -6.77
C ASP A 120 -20.66 -5.47 -7.13
N ARG A 121 -20.67 -4.52 -6.20
CA ARG A 121 -21.08 -3.14 -6.44
C ARG A 121 -19.96 -2.24 -6.94
N VAL A 122 -18.71 -2.67 -6.81
CA VAL A 122 -17.54 -1.96 -7.32
C VAL A 122 -17.43 -2.26 -8.82
N ARG A 123 -17.54 -1.23 -9.63
CA ARG A 123 -17.51 -1.32 -11.10
C ARG A 123 -16.30 -0.54 -11.62
N PRO A 124 -15.13 -1.17 -11.71
CA PRO A 124 -13.99 -0.55 -12.37
C PRO A 124 -14.27 -0.38 -13.87
N GLU A 125 -13.72 0.67 -14.44
CA GLU A 125 -13.72 0.93 -15.87
C GLU A 125 -12.38 0.49 -16.48
N LYS A 126 -12.31 0.40 -17.79
CA LYS A 126 -11.10 -0.02 -18.52
C LYS A 126 -9.87 0.82 -18.18
N ASP A 127 -10.06 2.12 -17.92
CA ASP A 127 -8.97 3.05 -17.61
C ASP A 127 -8.63 3.09 -16.11
N ASP A 128 -9.29 2.30 -15.27
CA ASP A 128 -9.01 2.23 -13.84
C ASP A 128 -7.78 1.35 -13.56
N VAL A 129 -7.06 1.68 -12.49
CA VAL A 129 -6.05 0.81 -11.87
C VAL A 129 -6.68 0.18 -10.62
N VAL A 130 -6.71 -1.14 -10.55
CA VAL A 130 -7.17 -1.89 -9.39
C VAL A 130 -5.97 -2.34 -8.58
N TYR A 131 -5.83 -1.80 -7.36
CA TYR A 131 -4.76 -2.18 -6.45
C TYR A 131 -5.23 -3.28 -5.49
N VAL A 132 -4.47 -4.37 -5.49
CA VAL A 132 -4.66 -5.53 -4.62
C VAL A 132 -3.43 -5.72 -3.74
N THR A 133 -3.64 -6.02 -2.46
CA THR A 133 -2.55 -6.33 -1.52
C THR A 133 -2.63 -7.77 -1.03
N GLY A 134 -1.48 -8.41 -0.80
CA GLY A 134 -1.40 -9.75 -0.25
C GLY A 134 -2.05 -9.89 1.12
N TYR A 135 -2.07 -8.84 1.93
CA TYR A 135 -2.80 -8.83 3.20
C TYR A 135 -4.28 -9.20 3.05
N SER A 136 -4.92 -8.81 1.95
CA SER A 136 -6.30 -9.18 1.67
C SER A 136 -6.48 -10.68 1.46
N LEU A 137 -5.46 -11.38 1.02
CA LEU A 137 -5.50 -12.83 0.79
C LEU A 137 -5.31 -13.65 2.08
N LEU A 138 -4.85 -13.04 3.17
CA LEU A 138 -4.73 -13.67 4.48
C LEU A 138 -6.08 -13.79 5.21
N HIS A 139 -7.04 -12.92 4.89
CA HIS A 139 -8.38 -12.93 5.48
C HIS A 139 -9.35 -13.70 4.59
N GLU A 140 -9.98 -14.74 5.14
CA GLU A 140 -10.87 -15.64 4.39
C GLU A 140 -11.98 -14.91 3.60
N ALA A 141 -12.68 -13.97 4.25
CA ALA A 141 -13.75 -13.22 3.61
C ALA A 141 -13.24 -12.34 2.45
N ASN A 142 -12.14 -11.60 2.68
CA ASN A 142 -11.54 -10.74 1.67
C ASN A 142 -11.00 -11.57 0.49
N ARG A 143 -10.31 -12.67 0.79
CA ARG A 143 -9.80 -13.61 -0.21
C ARG A 143 -10.92 -14.16 -1.10
N ALA A 144 -12.01 -14.63 -0.48
CA ALA A 144 -13.16 -15.15 -1.22
C ALA A 144 -13.80 -14.09 -2.12
N ALA A 145 -13.99 -12.86 -1.61
CA ALA A 145 -14.54 -11.75 -2.37
C ALA A 145 -13.64 -11.37 -3.56
N LEU A 146 -12.32 -11.27 -3.34
CA LEU A 146 -11.35 -10.92 -4.37
C LEU A 146 -11.26 -11.98 -5.45
N LEU A 147 -11.10 -13.26 -5.10
CA LEU A 147 -10.98 -14.36 -6.07
C LEU A 147 -12.24 -14.54 -6.91
N ALA A 148 -13.41 -14.21 -6.37
CA ALA A 148 -14.64 -14.20 -7.14
C ALA A 148 -14.78 -13.00 -8.07
N TRP A 149 -14.14 -11.86 -7.75
CA TRP A 149 -14.32 -10.59 -8.46
C TRP A 149 -13.24 -10.31 -9.52
N LEU A 150 -11.96 -10.57 -9.22
CA LEU A 150 -10.83 -10.26 -10.10
C LEU A 150 -10.98 -10.83 -11.53
N PRO A 151 -11.41 -12.11 -11.74
CA PRO A 151 -11.57 -12.66 -13.09
C PRO A 151 -12.66 -11.99 -13.94
N ARG A 152 -13.50 -11.15 -13.33
CA ARG A 152 -14.63 -10.46 -13.99
C ARG A 152 -14.33 -9.00 -14.35
N LEU A 153 -13.09 -8.55 -14.12
CA LEU A 153 -12.73 -7.17 -14.41
C LEU A 153 -12.72 -6.90 -15.93
N PRO A 154 -13.19 -5.70 -16.36
CA PRO A 154 -13.41 -5.38 -17.78
C PRO A 154 -12.13 -4.90 -18.51
N GLY A 155 -10.94 -5.37 -18.11
CA GLY A 155 -9.65 -4.96 -18.68
C GLY A 155 -9.05 -3.72 -18.01
N SER A 156 -9.44 -3.44 -16.76
CA SER A 156 -8.71 -2.53 -15.87
C SER A 156 -7.32 -3.09 -15.57
N THR A 157 -6.33 -2.23 -15.33
CA THR A 157 -4.99 -2.67 -14.94
C THR A 157 -4.98 -3.16 -13.49
N VAL A 158 -4.63 -4.42 -13.25
CA VAL A 158 -4.50 -5.00 -11.90
C VAL A 158 -3.05 -4.86 -11.42
N LEU A 159 -2.82 -4.02 -10.42
CA LEU A 159 -1.54 -3.83 -9.73
C LEU A 159 -1.58 -4.59 -8.40
N PHE A 160 -0.69 -5.56 -8.22
CA PHE A 160 -0.62 -6.40 -7.01
C PHE A 160 0.67 -6.15 -6.23
N ASP A 161 0.54 -5.91 -4.92
CA ASP A 161 1.64 -5.91 -3.96
C ASP A 161 1.44 -7.08 -2.99
N PRO A 162 2.31 -8.11 -3.01
CA PRO A 162 2.16 -9.29 -2.17
C PRO A 162 2.40 -9.02 -0.68
N GLY A 163 3.16 -7.98 -0.36
CA GLY A 163 3.53 -7.61 1.00
C GLY A 163 4.41 -8.61 1.72
N PRO A 164 4.88 -8.26 2.93
CA PRO A 164 5.91 -9.02 3.65
C PRO A 164 5.46 -10.40 4.14
N LEU A 165 4.15 -10.67 4.18
CA LEU A 165 3.58 -11.95 4.59
C LEU A 165 3.22 -12.86 3.40
N VAL A 166 3.82 -12.64 2.24
CA VAL A 166 3.56 -13.42 1.01
C VAL A 166 3.73 -14.93 1.21
N ALA A 167 4.65 -15.36 2.06
CA ALA A 167 4.87 -16.79 2.39
C ALA A 167 3.70 -17.42 3.17
N GLU A 168 2.85 -16.62 3.81
CA GLU A 168 1.71 -17.06 4.60
C GLU A 168 0.41 -17.14 3.80
N ILE A 169 0.42 -16.62 2.57
CA ILE A 169 -0.74 -16.66 1.67
C ILE A 169 -0.95 -18.10 1.18
N ASP A 170 -2.22 -18.55 1.19
CA ASP A 170 -2.57 -19.84 0.58
C ASP A 170 -2.03 -19.94 -0.86
N PRO A 171 -1.23 -20.98 -1.20
CA PRO A 171 -0.60 -21.06 -2.52
C PRO A 171 -1.60 -21.11 -3.69
N GLY A 172 -2.80 -21.65 -3.47
CA GLY A 172 -3.86 -21.67 -4.47
C GLY A 172 -4.43 -20.28 -4.72
N ALA A 173 -4.68 -19.53 -3.64
CA ALA A 173 -5.15 -18.16 -3.72
C ALA A 173 -4.10 -17.23 -4.37
N LEU A 174 -2.83 -17.39 -4.01
CA LEU A 174 -1.73 -16.61 -4.59
C LEU A 174 -1.63 -16.85 -6.11
N ARG A 175 -1.61 -18.12 -6.55
CA ARG A 175 -1.60 -18.45 -7.98
C ARG A 175 -2.82 -17.91 -8.73
N ALA A 176 -4.01 -18.05 -8.15
CA ALA A 176 -5.24 -17.53 -8.74
C ALA A 176 -5.21 -16.00 -8.87
N THR A 177 -4.67 -15.29 -7.87
CA THR A 177 -4.48 -13.82 -7.94
C THR A 177 -3.46 -13.47 -9.01
N LEU A 178 -2.27 -14.09 -9.00
CA LEU A 178 -1.20 -13.82 -9.97
C LEU A 178 -1.63 -14.05 -11.42
N SER A 179 -2.57 -14.96 -11.68
CA SER A 179 -3.12 -15.19 -13.03
C SER A 179 -3.99 -14.04 -13.55
N THR A 180 -4.37 -13.09 -12.69
CA THR A 180 -5.17 -11.90 -13.04
C THR A 180 -4.38 -10.60 -12.96
N VAL A 181 -3.11 -10.67 -12.54
CA VAL A 181 -2.25 -9.50 -12.32
C VAL A 181 -1.62 -9.04 -13.62
N ASP A 182 -1.75 -7.76 -13.94
CA ASP A 182 -1.07 -7.13 -15.05
C ASP A 182 0.31 -6.60 -14.64
N ILE A 183 0.44 -6.08 -13.41
CA ILE A 183 1.70 -5.53 -12.88
C ILE A 183 1.89 -6.03 -11.45
N LEU A 184 3.00 -6.70 -11.20
CA LEU A 184 3.46 -7.02 -9.84
C LEU A 184 4.35 -5.89 -9.33
N SER A 185 4.13 -5.41 -8.09
CA SER A 185 5.06 -4.53 -7.40
C SER A 185 5.47 -5.18 -6.08
N CYS A 186 6.71 -5.61 -5.95
CA CYS A 186 7.23 -6.27 -4.76
C CYS A 186 8.63 -5.75 -4.41
N ASN A 187 9.13 -6.08 -3.22
CA ASN A 187 10.54 -5.88 -2.90
C ASN A 187 11.37 -7.15 -3.21
N THR A 188 12.69 -7.05 -3.11
CA THR A 188 13.61 -8.16 -3.42
C THR A 188 13.33 -9.41 -2.58
N ARG A 189 12.99 -9.28 -1.30
CA ARG A 189 12.68 -10.42 -0.41
C ARG A 189 11.37 -11.09 -0.80
N GLU A 190 10.37 -10.31 -1.16
CA GLU A 190 9.08 -10.83 -1.65
C GLU A 190 9.25 -11.53 -3.01
N ALA A 191 10.08 -10.97 -3.89
CA ALA A 191 10.45 -11.59 -5.16
C ALA A 191 11.16 -12.94 -4.97
N ASP A 192 12.08 -13.04 -4.01
CA ASP A 192 12.76 -14.31 -3.66
C ASP A 192 11.77 -15.38 -3.17
N VAL A 193 10.76 -14.98 -2.39
CA VAL A 193 9.70 -15.90 -1.91
C VAL A 193 8.79 -16.34 -3.06
N LEU A 194 8.45 -15.45 -3.96
CA LEU A 194 7.61 -15.77 -5.14
C LEU A 194 8.34 -16.68 -6.13
N GLY A 195 9.67 -16.54 -6.26
CA GLY A 195 10.51 -17.28 -7.20
C GLY A 195 10.30 -16.86 -8.65
N GLU A 196 9.19 -17.27 -9.27
CA GLU A 196 8.83 -16.87 -10.63
C GLU A 196 7.96 -15.62 -10.60
N LEU A 197 8.38 -14.58 -11.34
CA LEU A 197 7.65 -13.32 -11.43
C LEU A 197 6.79 -13.26 -12.70
N PRO A 198 5.64 -12.55 -12.66
CA PRO A 198 4.89 -12.24 -13.87
C PRO A 198 5.75 -11.49 -14.91
N PRO A 199 5.37 -11.51 -16.21
CA PRO A 199 6.12 -10.84 -17.27
C PRO A 199 6.32 -9.34 -17.08
N VAL A 200 5.43 -8.69 -16.30
CA VAL A 200 5.52 -7.27 -15.96
C VAL A 200 5.61 -7.14 -14.44
N ALA A 201 6.73 -6.63 -13.96
CA ALA A 201 6.99 -6.47 -12.54
C ALA A 201 7.87 -5.25 -12.25
N VAL A 202 7.68 -4.68 -11.06
CA VAL A 202 8.55 -3.66 -10.47
C VAL A 202 9.10 -4.22 -9.17
N VAL A 203 10.41 -4.51 -9.13
CA VAL A 203 11.09 -5.09 -7.97
C VAL A 203 11.89 -4.00 -7.27
N ARG A 204 11.43 -3.59 -6.10
CA ARG A 204 12.02 -2.50 -5.28
C ARG A 204 13.21 -3.02 -4.47
N ASP A 205 14.32 -2.27 -4.46
CA ASP A 205 15.55 -2.57 -3.68
C ASP A 205 15.95 -1.39 -2.77
N GLY A 206 15.00 -0.85 -2.03
CA GLY A 206 15.23 0.22 -1.07
C GLY A 206 15.91 1.45 -1.67
N ALA A 207 17.00 1.90 -1.07
CA ALA A 207 17.73 3.09 -1.52
C ALA A 207 18.35 2.95 -2.92
N LYS A 208 18.52 1.72 -3.43
CA LYS A 208 19.05 1.50 -4.79
C LYS A 208 18.03 1.80 -5.88
N GLY A 209 16.74 1.87 -5.54
CA GLY A 209 15.65 2.10 -6.46
C GLY A 209 14.88 0.83 -6.78
N CYS A 210 14.64 0.54 -8.05
CA CYS A 210 13.89 -0.65 -8.46
C CYS A 210 14.36 -1.18 -9.82
N GLN A 211 13.95 -2.41 -10.14
CA GLN A 211 14.04 -3.00 -11.46
C GLN A 211 12.65 -3.07 -12.09
N VAL A 212 12.54 -2.63 -13.32
CA VAL A 212 11.32 -2.77 -14.13
C VAL A 212 11.52 -3.92 -15.11
N HIS A 213 10.69 -4.95 -14.97
CA HIS A 213 10.61 -6.10 -15.87
C HIS A 213 9.43 -5.88 -16.81
N GLU A 214 9.70 -5.78 -18.11
CA GLU A 214 8.66 -5.56 -19.12
C GLU A 214 9.18 -6.02 -20.50
N HIS A 215 8.33 -6.66 -21.29
CA HIS A 215 8.65 -7.13 -22.64
C HIS A 215 9.91 -8.03 -22.73
N GLY A 216 10.13 -8.85 -21.69
CA GLY A 216 11.31 -9.74 -21.62
C GLY A 216 12.63 -9.01 -21.34
N ARG A 217 12.58 -7.74 -20.95
CA ARG A 217 13.73 -6.91 -20.56
C ARG A 217 13.65 -6.54 -19.09
N THR A 218 14.82 -6.36 -18.49
CA THR A 218 14.96 -5.78 -17.15
C THR A 218 15.71 -4.46 -17.28
N THR A 219 15.13 -3.40 -16.72
CA THR A 219 15.73 -2.06 -16.72
C THR A 219 15.90 -1.61 -15.26
N ASP A 220 17.12 -1.26 -14.88
CA ASP A 220 17.41 -0.67 -13.57
C ASP A 220 16.95 0.78 -13.54
N VAL A 221 16.19 1.12 -12.52
CA VAL A 221 15.74 2.50 -12.22
C VAL A 221 16.38 2.93 -10.92
N PRO A 222 17.40 3.82 -10.94
CA PRO A 222 18.12 4.19 -9.76
C PRO A 222 17.23 4.89 -8.73
N GLY A 223 17.58 4.74 -7.44
CA GLY A 223 16.98 5.49 -6.36
C GLY A 223 17.54 6.91 -6.28
N PHE A 224 16.98 7.71 -5.38
CA PHE A 224 17.43 9.07 -5.09
C PHE A 224 18.10 9.10 -3.70
N ALA A 225 19.28 9.72 -3.63
CA ALA A 225 20.02 9.84 -2.39
C ALA A 225 19.34 10.86 -1.45
N VAL A 226 18.93 10.40 -0.27
CA VAL A 226 18.32 11.21 0.78
C VAL A 226 18.75 10.74 2.16
N ASP A 227 18.65 11.61 3.16
CA ASP A 227 18.83 11.26 4.57
C ASP A 227 17.52 10.65 5.09
N ALA A 228 17.48 9.33 5.18
CA ALA A 228 16.29 8.61 5.64
C ALA A 228 16.10 8.76 7.15
N VAL A 229 14.89 9.15 7.56
CA VAL A 229 14.44 9.29 8.96
C VAL A 229 13.55 8.10 9.34
N ASP A 230 12.62 7.73 8.46
CA ASP A 230 11.65 6.66 8.69
C ASP A 230 11.27 5.99 7.36
N THR A 231 11.51 4.68 7.24
CA THR A 231 11.23 3.93 6.01
C THR A 231 9.82 3.33 5.96
N ASN A 232 8.99 3.57 6.99
CA ASN A 232 7.61 3.06 7.03
C ASN A 232 6.77 3.67 5.91
N GLY A 233 6.02 2.84 5.19
CA GLY A 233 5.16 3.27 4.09
C GLY A 233 5.88 3.69 2.80
N ALA A 234 7.23 3.50 2.69
CA ALA A 234 7.96 3.80 1.46
C ALA A 234 7.47 2.96 0.27
N GLY A 235 7.24 1.66 0.49
CA GLY A 235 6.67 0.76 -0.51
C GLY A 235 5.25 1.16 -0.92
N ASP A 236 4.42 1.53 0.06
CA ASP A 236 3.06 2.02 -0.17
C ASP A 236 3.07 3.33 -0.98
N THR A 237 3.96 4.26 -0.60
CA THR A 237 4.16 5.52 -1.36
C THR A 237 4.56 5.23 -2.80
N HIS A 238 5.50 4.30 -3.00
CA HIS A 238 5.91 3.88 -4.34
C HIS A 238 4.72 3.33 -5.13
N CYS A 239 3.95 2.39 -4.59
CA CYS A 239 2.79 1.79 -5.25
C CYS A 239 1.71 2.83 -5.57
N GLY A 240 1.40 3.74 -4.64
CA GLY A 240 0.41 4.79 -4.84
C GLY A 240 0.78 5.77 -5.95
N VAL A 241 2.05 6.21 -6.00
CA VAL A 241 2.54 7.10 -7.05
C VAL A 241 2.65 6.38 -8.39
N LEU A 242 3.13 5.12 -8.39
CA LEU A 242 3.16 4.28 -9.59
C LEU A 242 1.76 4.18 -10.22
N ALA A 243 0.74 3.84 -9.43
CA ALA A 243 -0.63 3.76 -9.89
C ALA A 243 -1.15 5.10 -10.43
N ALA A 244 -0.85 6.21 -9.75
CA ALA A 244 -1.26 7.55 -10.20
C ALA A 244 -0.63 7.95 -11.54
N GLU A 245 0.63 7.58 -11.79
CA GLU A 245 1.29 7.86 -13.07
C GLU A 245 0.79 6.95 -14.20
N LEU A 246 0.50 5.68 -13.92
CA LEU A 246 -0.16 4.78 -14.89
C LEU A 246 -1.52 5.33 -15.32
N LEU A 247 -2.32 5.85 -14.38
CA LEU A 247 -3.59 6.53 -14.66
C LEU A 247 -3.43 7.79 -15.52
N ARG A 248 -2.23 8.40 -15.54
CA ARG A 248 -1.90 9.54 -16.43
C ARG A 248 -1.47 9.10 -17.82
N GLY A 249 -1.25 7.80 -18.04
CA GLY A 249 -0.73 7.26 -19.29
C GLY A 249 0.79 7.29 -19.40
N SER A 250 1.50 7.45 -18.28
CA SER A 250 2.96 7.31 -18.24
C SER A 250 3.36 5.87 -18.59
N THR A 251 4.54 5.69 -19.19
CA THR A 251 5.13 4.35 -19.32
C THR A 251 5.42 3.76 -17.95
N LEU A 252 5.52 2.44 -17.81
CA LEU A 252 5.85 1.80 -16.54
C LEU A 252 7.22 2.29 -16.02
N LEU A 253 8.17 2.51 -16.91
CA LEU A 253 9.50 3.03 -16.58
C LEU A 253 9.44 4.44 -16.02
N ASP A 254 8.73 5.38 -16.67
CA ASP A 254 8.59 6.76 -16.20
C ASP A 254 7.82 6.81 -14.87
N ALA A 255 6.80 5.98 -14.74
CA ALA A 255 6.04 5.83 -13.49
C ALA A 255 6.92 5.32 -12.34
N ALA A 256 7.82 4.36 -12.61
CA ALA A 256 8.76 3.83 -11.62
C ALA A 256 9.81 4.87 -11.19
N VAL A 257 10.36 5.66 -12.13
CA VAL A 257 11.28 6.78 -11.81
C VAL A 257 10.61 7.75 -10.83
N ARG A 258 9.36 8.12 -11.12
CA ARG A 258 8.61 9.05 -10.29
C ARG A 258 8.23 8.46 -8.92
N ALA A 259 7.89 7.17 -8.90
CA ALA A 259 7.60 6.44 -7.67
C ALA A 259 8.84 6.32 -6.77
N ASN A 260 10.04 6.07 -7.33
CA ASN A 260 11.30 6.09 -6.58
C ASN A 260 11.56 7.47 -5.96
N ALA A 261 11.36 8.56 -6.70
CA ALA A 261 11.53 9.93 -6.19
C ALA A 261 10.56 10.23 -5.03
N ALA A 262 9.31 9.82 -5.16
CA ALA A 262 8.31 9.98 -4.11
C ALA A 262 8.63 9.16 -2.85
N ALA A 263 9.02 7.90 -3.02
CA ALA A 263 9.43 7.02 -1.93
C ALA A 263 10.68 7.58 -1.21
N ALA A 264 11.67 8.10 -1.95
CA ALA A 264 12.84 8.76 -1.36
C ALA A 264 12.44 9.98 -0.51
N LEU A 265 11.54 10.83 -1.01
CA LEU A 265 11.04 11.98 -0.23
C LEU A 265 10.20 11.56 0.98
N SER A 266 9.43 10.48 0.88
CA SER A 266 8.59 10.03 2.00
C SER A 266 9.42 9.60 3.21
N VAL A 267 10.55 8.94 2.99
CA VAL A 267 11.42 8.46 4.10
C VAL A 267 12.19 9.56 4.82
N THR A 268 12.17 10.80 4.34
CA THR A 268 12.79 11.94 5.02
C THR A 268 11.92 12.50 6.16
N ARG A 269 10.77 11.95 6.42
CA ARG A 269 9.81 12.39 7.45
C ARG A 269 9.41 11.23 8.35
N PRO A 270 9.19 11.46 9.65
CA PRO A 270 8.75 10.40 10.55
C PRO A 270 7.28 10.04 10.33
N GLY A 271 6.94 8.78 10.52
CA GLY A 271 5.58 8.23 10.49
C GLY A 271 5.15 7.66 9.14
N PRO A 272 3.99 6.97 9.11
CA PRO A 272 3.37 6.47 7.90
C PRO A 272 2.74 7.62 7.08
N ALA A 273 2.29 7.33 5.86
CA ALA A 273 1.57 8.25 4.97
C ALA A 273 2.27 9.62 4.74
N THR A 274 3.59 9.61 4.68
CA THR A 274 4.43 10.81 4.47
C THR A 274 4.66 11.13 3.00
N ALA A 275 3.95 10.46 2.08
CA ALA A 275 4.05 10.70 0.65
C ALA A 275 3.94 12.21 0.34
N PRO A 276 4.85 12.76 -0.48
CA PRO A 276 4.80 14.17 -0.86
C PRO A 276 3.70 14.43 -1.89
N ASP A 277 3.29 15.69 -2.01
CA ASP A 277 2.57 16.16 -3.17
C ASP A 277 3.43 16.12 -4.43
N ARG A 278 2.79 16.31 -5.59
CA ARG A 278 3.46 16.25 -6.89
C ARG A 278 4.62 17.23 -7.05
N ALA A 279 4.47 18.47 -6.60
CA ALA A 279 5.46 19.52 -6.80
C ALA A 279 6.85 19.26 -6.16
N PRO A 280 6.98 18.72 -4.94
CA PRO A 280 8.27 18.25 -4.41
C PRO A 280 8.91 17.17 -5.27
N ILE A 281 8.13 16.23 -5.81
CA ILE A 281 8.62 15.17 -6.71
C ILE A 281 9.19 15.79 -7.99
N ASP A 282 8.46 16.73 -8.61
CA ASP A 282 8.89 17.44 -9.83
C ASP A 282 10.23 18.16 -9.60
N ARG A 283 10.40 18.82 -8.45
CA ARG A 283 11.65 19.47 -8.10
C ARG A 283 12.82 18.51 -7.98
N LEU A 284 12.62 17.37 -7.33
CA LEU A 284 13.66 16.35 -7.16
C LEU A 284 14.08 15.80 -8.53
N LEU A 285 13.12 15.44 -9.37
CA LEU A 285 13.37 14.92 -10.72
C LEU A 285 14.11 15.94 -11.62
N THR A 286 13.81 17.24 -11.48
CA THR A 286 14.50 18.29 -12.26
C THR A 286 15.94 18.48 -11.81
N ARG A 287 16.23 18.27 -10.52
CA ARG A 287 17.57 18.45 -9.93
C ARG A 287 18.49 17.25 -10.17
N ASP A 288 17.96 16.05 -9.92
CA ASP A 288 18.73 14.80 -9.83
C ASP A 288 18.16 13.69 -10.74
N GLY A 289 17.29 14.05 -11.69
CA GLY A 289 16.71 13.10 -12.65
C GLY A 289 17.77 12.50 -13.59
N PRO A 290 17.50 11.29 -14.10
CA PRO A 290 18.41 10.58 -15.02
C PRO A 290 18.63 11.32 -16.33
#